data_072d708b53de74deb634cc56a746202e
#
_entry.id   072d708b53de74deb634cc56a746202e
#
_cell.length_a   1.000
_cell.length_b   1.000
_cell.length_c   1.000
_cell.angle_alpha   90.00
_cell.angle_beta   90.00
_cell.angle_gamma   90.00
#
_symmetry.space_group_name_H-M   'P 1'
#
loop_
_entity.id
_entity.type
_entity.pdbx_description
1 polymer ?
#
loop_
_entity_poly.entity_id
_entity_poly.type
_entity_poly.pdbx_seq_one_letter_code
_entity_poly.pdbx_strand_id
1 'polypeptide(L)'
;MTNLDKVLFDLLVHHNCVIIPEFGGFIAKRISSQIDYEKGIIYPPSKHLLFNRFLTADDGLLISSFVQASKEDYDSVKIKLSSFVSDLDKKLSNGEELTFKHIGTLKRSENGNYIFKQDRSFNFLADAYGLKDLDFVSAQEVQEEVIEEENVLILNSDAPPVVADEKKKTIGIKKIMSITGANQKLISL
;
A
#
# COMPACT_ATOMS: atom_id res chain seq x y z
N MET A 1 22.53 -4.40 21.70
CA MET A 1 22.17 -4.92 20.36
C MET A 1 21.60 -3.77 19.53
N THR A 2 22.47 -2.95 19.05
CA THR A 2 22.09 -1.68 18.39
C THR A 2 21.57 -1.84 16.97
N ASN A 3 21.29 -3.08 16.51
CA ASN A 3 21.03 -3.27 15.08
C ASN A 3 19.93 -4.28 14.73
N LEU A 4 19.11 -4.75 15.70
CA LEU A 4 18.01 -5.69 15.37
C LEU A 4 17.04 -5.04 14.39
N ASP A 5 16.64 -3.80 14.65
CA ASP A 5 15.71 -3.06 13.80
C ASP A 5 16.23 -2.95 12.36
N LYS A 6 17.52 -2.67 12.20
CA LYS A 6 18.15 -2.56 10.89
C LYS A 6 18.16 -3.90 10.16
N VAL A 7 18.60 -4.98 10.82
CA VAL A 7 18.64 -6.31 10.22
C VAL A 7 17.24 -6.79 9.86
N LEU A 8 16.25 -6.61 10.76
CA LEU A 8 14.85 -6.94 10.47
C LEU A 8 14.30 -6.13 9.29
N PHE A 9 14.60 -4.84 9.25
CA PHE A 9 14.18 -3.97 8.17
C PHE A 9 14.74 -4.44 6.82
N ASP A 10 16.06 -4.67 6.76
CA ASP A 10 16.74 -5.13 5.55
C ASP A 10 16.18 -6.50 5.08
N LEU A 11 15.93 -7.41 6.01
CA LEU A 11 15.33 -8.70 5.71
C LEU A 11 13.89 -8.58 5.19
N LEU A 12 13.05 -7.72 5.80
CA LEU A 12 11.65 -7.54 5.41
C LEU A 12 11.48 -6.89 4.03
N VAL A 13 12.46 -6.11 3.57
CA VAL A 13 12.49 -5.61 2.18
C VAL A 13 12.62 -6.77 1.19
N HIS A 14 13.50 -7.74 1.48
CA HIS A 14 13.87 -8.81 0.54
C HIS A 14 13.06 -10.10 0.74
N HIS A 15 12.57 -10.36 1.95
CA HIS A 15 11.86 -11.60 2.32
C HIS A 15 10.39 -11.33 2.66
N ASN A 16 9.55 -12.34 2.45
CA ASN A 16 8.13 -12.26 2.79
C ASN A 16 7.80 -12.85 4.16
N CYS A 17 8.77 -13.51 4.78
CA CYS A 17 8.66 -14.02 6.14
C CYS A 17 10.02 -13.85 6.82
N VAL A 18 10.02 -13.31 8.03
CA VAL A 18 11.22 -13.18 8.87
C VAL A 18 10.86 -13.61 10.27
N ILE A 19 11.49 -14.68 10.75
CA ILE A 19 11.21 -15.26 12.06
C ILE A 19 12.26 -14.76 13.06
N ILE A 20 11.77 -14.31 14.21
CA ILE A 20 12.57 -14.08 15.41
C ILE A 20 12.41 -15.34 16.27
N PRO A 21 13.45 -16.19 16.40
CA PRO A 21 13.37 -17.43 17.14
C PRO A 21 12.78 -17.22 18.54
N GLU A 22 11.91 -18.12 18.99
CA GLU A 22 11.26 -18.11 20.31
C GLU A 22 10.31 -16.93 20.57
N PHE A 23 10.25 -15.92 19.67
CA PHE A 23 9.43 -14.73 19.85
C PHE A 23 8.20 -14.68 18.93
N GLY A 24 8.40 -14.88 17.64
CA GLY A 24 7.37 -14.79 16.62
C GLY A 24 7.95 -14.37 15.28
N GLY A 25 7.10 -14.22 14.26
CA GLY A 25 7.56 -13.87 12.91
C GLY A 25 6.75 -12.75 12.29
N PHE A 26 7.41 -11.96 11.45
CA PHE A 26 6.77 -11.00 10.57
C PHE A 26 6.47 -11.64 9.23
N ILE A 27 5.23 -11.48 8.76
CA ILE A 27 4.78 -11.92 7.44
C ILE A 27 4.50 -10.69 6.61
N ALA A 28 5.11 -10.60 5.44
CA ALA A 28 4.92 -9.51 4.50
C ALA A 28 3.99 -9.97 3.36
N LYS A 29 2.83 -9.32 3.21
CA LYS A 29 1.87 -9.56 2.15
C LYS A 29 1.91 -8.43 1.14
N ARG A 30 2.09 -8.75 -0.15
CA ARG A 30 2.00 -7.77 -1.23
C ARG A 30 0.54 -7.34 -1.41
N ILE A 31 0.32 -6.04 -1.49
CA ILE A 31 -0.94 -5.41 -1.82
C ILE A 31 -0.76 -4.72 -3.17
N SER A 32 -1.66 -4.98 -4.11
CA SER A 32 -1.68 -4.28 -5.40
C SER A 32 -2.05 -2.81 -5.22
N SER A 33 -1.77 -1.99 -6.23
CA SER A 33 -2.25 -0.60 -6.27
C SER A 33 -3.76 -0.54 -6.04
N GLN A 34 -4.21 0.47 -5.35
CA GLN A 34 -5.62 0.68 -5.01
C GLN A 34 -6.06 2.06 -5.48
N ILE A 35 -7.28 2.15 -6.00
CA ILE A 35 -7.89 3.41 -6.42
C ILE A 35 -8.99 3.74 -5.42
N ASP A 36 -8.87 4.88 -4.77
CA ASP A 36 -9.89 5.44 -3.90
C ASP A 36 -10.63 6.54 -4.69
N TYR A 37 -11.78 6.17 -5.25
CA TYR A 37 -12.59 7.08 -6.06
C TYR A 37 -13.23 8.19 -5.24
N GLU A 38 -13.45 7.98 -3.94
CA GLU A 38 -14.04 8.99 -3.05
C GLU A 38 -13.04 10.11 -2.75
N LYS A 39 -11.77 9.76 -2.61
CA LYS A 39 -10.70 10.72 -2.34
C LYS A 39 -9.99 11.18 -3.61
N GLY A 40 -10.23 10.55 -4.76
CA GLY A 40 -9.49 10.84 -5.98
C GLY A 40 -8.00 10.48 -5.88
N ILE A 41 -7.65 9.38 -5.18
CA ILE A 41 -6.25 9.00 -4.93
C ILE A 41 -5.97 7.59 -5.44
N ILE A 42 -4.85 7.43 -6.14
CA ILE A 42 -4.28 6.13 -6.49
C ILE A 42 -3.13 5.84 -5.53
N TYR A 43 -3.28 4.79 -4.71
CA TYR A 43 -2.22 4.30 -3.85
C TYR A 43 -1.32 3.33 -4.61
N PRO A 44 0.00 3.46 -4.52
CA PRO A 44 0.93 2.53 -5.16
C PRO A 44 0.87 1.13 -4.52
N PRO A 45 1.38 0.10 -5.22
CA PRO A 45 1.51 -1.22 -4.61
C PRO A 45 2.43 -1.17 -3.39
N SER A 46 2.14 -2.00 -2.39
CA SER A 46 2.85 -1.95 -1.11
C SER A 46 3.02 -3.33 -0.49
N LYS A 47 3.87 -3.43 0.55
CA LYS A 47 3.94 -4.58 1.43
C LYS A 47 3.29 -4.25 2.78
N HIS A 48 2.29 -5.04 3.15
CA HIS A 48 1.70 -5.04 4.48
C HIS A 48 2.39 -6.06 5.37
N LEU A 49 2.80 -5.61 6.55
CA LEU A 49 3.42 -6.47 7.56
C LEU A 49 2.38 -6.90 8.59
N LEU A 50 2.41 -8.18 8.92
CA LEU A 50 1.63 -8.80 9.97
C LEU A 50 2.59 -9.49 10.94
N PHE A 51 2.27 -9.51 12.22
CA PHE A 51 3.03 -10.25 13.22
C PHE A 51 2.27 -11.52 13.61
N ASN A 52 2.97 -12.66 13.64
CA ASN A 52 2.41 -13.92 14.08
C ASN A 52 3.27 -14.51 15.21
N ARG A 53 2.70 -14.60 16.41
CA ARG A 53 3.36 -15.11 17.62
C ARG A 53 3.73 -16.61 17.52
N PHE A 54 3.01 -17.36 16.68
CA PHE A 54 3.19 -18.81 16.55
C PHE A 54 4.33 -19.21 15.60
N LEU A 55 4.91 -18.27 14.88
CA LEU A 55 6.08 -18.50 14.03
C LEU A 55 7.36 -18.36 14.84
N THR A 56 7.72 -19.41 15.58
CA THR A 56 8.85 -19.40 16.51
C THR A 56 10.01 -20.30 16.10
N ALA A 57 9.80 -21.17 15.10
CA ALA A 57 10.81 -22.09 14.62
C ALA A 57 11.93 -21.33 13.91
N ASP A 58 13.16 -21.51 14.37
CA ASP A 58 14.34 -20.90 13.77
C ASP A 58 14.57 -21.43 12.35
N ASP A 59 14.53 -20.55 11.35
CA ASP A 59 14.87 -20.84 9.96
C ASP A 59 16.33 -20.47 9.63
N GLY A 60 17.06 -19.95 10.60
CA GLY A 60 18.46 -19.55 10.48
C GLY A 60 18.67 -18.21 9.76
N LEU A 61 17.64 -17.62 9.14
CA LEU A 61 17.77 -16.42 8.33
C LEU A 61 18.23 -15.21 9.15
N LEU A 62 17.56 -14.96 10.28
CA LEU A 62 17.87 -13.83 11.14
C LEU A 62 19.25 -13.97 11.76
N ILE A 63 19.57 -15.15 12.31
CA ILE A 63 20.86 -15.40 12.96
C ILE A 63 22.00 -15.27 11.95
N SER A 64 21.88 -15.88 10.75
CA SER A 64 22.89 -15.79 9.69
C SER A 64 23.13 -14.33 9.25
N SER A 65 22.07 -13.52 9.15
CA SER A 65 22.20 -12.11 8.83
C SER A 65 22.92 -11.31 9.91
N PHE A 66 22.69 -11.65 11.19
CA PHE A 66 23.43 -11.05 12.30
C PHE A 66 24.90 -11.45 12.31
N VAL A 67 25.20 -12.73 12.07
CA VAL A 67 26.59 -13.22 11.94
C VAL A 67 27.35 -12.45 10.86
N GLN A 68 26.69 -12.28 9.70
CA GLN A 68 27.29 -11.53 8.59
C GLN A 68 27.51 -10.05 8.94
N ALA A 69 26.59 -9.43 9.66
CA ALA A 69 26.66 -8.02 10.02
C ALA A 69 27.65 -7.75 11.16
N SER A 70 27.75 -8.64 12.17
CA SER A 70 28.58 -8.46 13.37
C SER A 70 29.97 -9.07 13.27
N LYS A 71 30.18 -10.02 12.33
CA LYS A 71 31.38 -10.86 12.22
C LYS A 71 31.66 -11.70 13.47
N GLU A 72 30.63 -11.97 14.26
CA GLU A 72 30.68 -12.84 15.42
C GLU A 72 30.36 -14.30 15.00
N ASP A 73 30.70 -15.25 15.83
CA ASP A 73 30.34 -16.65 15.60
C ASP A 73 28.82 -16.89 15.83
N TYR A 74 28.32 -17.95 15.20
CA TYR A 74 26.89 -18.28 15.20
C TYR A 74 26.32 -18.51 16.61
N ASP A 75 27.05 -19.24 17.45
CA ASP A 75 26.60 -19.58 18.80
C ASP A 75 26.54 -18.35 19.71
N SER A 76 27.50 -17.45 19.61
CA SER A 76 27.48 -16.17 20.32
C SER A 76 26.29 -15.30 19.91
N VAL A 77 26.00 -15.19 18.62
CA VAL A 77 24.84 -14.43 18.11
C VAL A 77 23.56 -15.08 18.62
N LYS A 78 23.43 -16.40 18.58
CA LYS A 78 22.25 -17.12 19.03
C LYS A 78 21.97 -16.88 20.52
N ILE A 79 22.97 -16.96 21.38
CA ILE A 79 22.85 -16.69 22.81
C ILE A 79 22.42 -15.23 23.06
N LYS A 80 23.03 -14.27 22.36
CA LYS A 80 22.69 -12.86 22.49
C LYS A 80 21.25 -12.60 22.05
N LEU A 81 20.81 -13.24 20.97
CA LEU A 81 19.44 -13.09 20.46
C LEU A 81 18.42 -13.68 21.42
N SER A 82 18.66 -14.87 21.97
CA SER A 82 17.78 -15.50 22.97
C SER A 82 17.65 -14.63 24.23
N SER A 83 18.75 -14.09 24.75
CA SER A 83 18.72 -13.14 25.88
C SER A 83 17.88 -11.90 25.54
N PHE A 84 18.08 -11.33 24.36
CA PHE A 84 17.33 -10.16 23.90
C PHE A 84 15.84 -10.46 23.76
N VAL A 85 15.47 -11.60 23.19
CA VAL A 85 14.07 -12.04 23.08
C VAL A 85 13.41 -12.19 24.46
N SER A 86 14.14 -12.75 25.44
CA SER A 86 13.66 -12.83 26.82
C SER A 86 13.34 -11.44 27.40
N ASP A 87 14.14 -10.43 27.10
CA ASP A 87 13.91 -9.06 27.55
C ASP A 87 12.72 -8.41 26.82
N LEU A 88 12.52 -8.71 25.51
CA LEU A 88 11.33 -8.26 24.78
C LEU A 88 10.03 -8.85 25.37
N ASP A 89 10.03 -10.16 25.67
CA ASP A 89 8.87 -10.82 26.27
C ASP A 89 8.56 -10.28 27.67
N LYS A 90 9.58 -9.96 28.48
CA LYS A 90 9.38 -9.30 29.79
C LYS A 90 8.72 -7.93 29.64
N LYS A 91 9.21 -7.10 28.72
CA LYS A 91 8.63 -5.76 28.45
C LYS A 91 7.17 -5.87 28.04
N LEU A 92 6.84 -6.75 27.08
CA LEU A 92 5.46 -6.99 26.65
C LEU A 92 4.58 -7.51 27.79
N SER A 93 5.13 -8.35 28.66
CA SER A 93 4.41 -8.88 29.83
C SER A 93 4.13 -7.81 30.87
N ASN A 94 4.97 -6.80 30.99
CA ASN A 94 4.77 -5.62 31.82
C ASN A 94 3.81 -4.60 31.19
N GLY A 95 3.25 -4.87 29.99
CA GLY A 95 2.34 -3.96 29.29
C GLY A 95 3.06 -2.85 28.51
N GLU A 96 4.39 -2.93 28.37
CA GLU A 96 5.15 -1.98 27.58
C GLU A 96 4.94 -2.25 26.09
N GLU A 97 5.02 -1.18 25.27
CA GLU A 97 5.00 -1.28 23.81
C GLU A 97 6.44 -1.43 23.28
N LEU A 98 6.62 -2.34 22.34
CA LEU A 98 7.88 -2.52 21.63
C LEU A 98 7.83 -1.80 20.28
N THR A 99 8.68 -0.81 20.10
CA THR A 99 8.81 -0.11 18.83
C THR A 99 10.01 -0.62 18.04
N PHE A 100 9.76 -1.17 16.86
CA PHE A 100 10.76 -1.52 15.86
C PHE A 100 10.84 -0.38 14.84
N LYS A 101 11.99 0.26 14.75
CA LYS A 101 12.18 1.47 13.94
C LYS A 101 11.83 1.21 12.46
N HIS A 102 10.95 2.03 11.89
CA HIS A 102 10.43 1.93 10.51
C HIS A 102 9.59 0.68 10.20
N ILE A 103 9.43 -0.23 11.16
CA ILE A 103 8.66 -1.46 10.98
C ILE A 103 7.28 -1.30 11.62
N GLY A 104 7.24 -0.87 12.87
CA GLY A 104 5.99 -0.68 13.59
C GLY A 104 6.12 -0.92 15.10
N THR A 105 4.97 -0.93 15.75
CA THR A 105 4.85 -1.10 17.20
C THR A 105 4.07 -2.36 17.53
N LEU A 106 4.60 -3.17 18.42
CA LEU A 106 4.00 -4.39 18.94
C LEU A 106 3.63 -4.19 20.41
N LYS A 107 2.41 -4.54 20.76
CA LYS A 107 1.92 -4.51 22.15
C LYS A 107 1.16 -5.77 22.50
N ARG A 108 1.08 -6.07 23.77
CA ARG A 108 0.25 -7.16 24.31
C ARG A 108 -1.05 -6.56 24.84
N SER A 109 -2.20 -7.11 24.39
CA SER A 109 -3.51 -6.76 24.89
C SER A 109 -3.73 -7.39 26.28
N GLU A 110 -4.68 -6.86 27.06
CA GLU A 110 -5.13 -7.41 28.34
C GLU A 110 -5.55 -8.89 28.22
N ASN A 111 -6.11 -9.27 27.09
CA ASN A 111 -6.48 -10.66 26.77
C ASN A 111 -5.29 -11.55 26.38
N GLY A 112 -4.06 -11.05 26.48
CA GLY A 112 -2.83 -11.78 26.14
C GLY A 112 -2.50 -11.85 24.64
N ASN A 113 -3.33 -11.28 23.77
CA ASN A 113 -3.09 -11.26 22.33
C ASN A 113 -2.05 -10.22 21.96
N TYR A 114 -1.26 -10.49 20.92
CA TYR A 114 -0.32 -9.56 20.36
C TYR A 114 -1.00 -8.71 19.29
N ILE A 115 -0.87 -7.40 19.41
CA ILE A 115 -1.38 -6.41 18.46
C ILE A 115 -0.20 -5.71 17.83
N PHE A 116 -0.04 -5.86 16.52
CA PHE A 116 1.00 -5.19 15.75
C PHE A 116 0.38 -4.07 14.91
N LYS A 117 0.98 -2.88 15.00
CA LYS A 117 0.64 -1.72 14.18
C LYS A 117 1.85 -1.39 13.31
N GLN A 118 1.73 -1.61 12.00
CA GLN A 118 2.79 -1.27 11.05
C GLN A 118 3.04 0.23 10.98
N ASP A 119 4.30 0.64 10.88
CA ASP A 119 4.69 1.97 10.47
C ASP A 119 4.52 2.10 8.95
N ARG A 120 3.64 3.01 8.52
CA ARG A 120 3.33 3.23 7.10
C ARG A 120 4.18 4.33 6.46
N SER A 121 5.12 4.90 7.19
CA SER A 121 6.03 5.92 6.66
C SER A 121 7.00 5.35 5.61
N PHE A 122 7.13 4.03 5.56
CA PHE A 122 8.00 3.32 4.63
C PHE A 122 7.26 2.19 3.88
N ASN A 123 7.49 2.09 2.58
CA ASN A 123 6.97 0.99 1.76
C ASN A 123 8.05 -0.08 1.59
N PHE A 124 7.83 -1.27 2.17
CA PHE A 124 8.76 -2.41 2.09
C PHE A 124 8.82 -3.09 0.73
N LEU A 125 8.00 -2.68 -0.24
CA LEU A 125 8.02 -3.22 -1.59
C LEU A 125 9.08 -2.52 -2.42
N ALA A 126 10.22 -3.19 -2.65
CA ALA A 126 11.33 -2.63 -3.41
C ALA A 126 10.92 -2.20 -4.83
N ASP A 127 10.03 -2.97 -5.50
CA ASP A 127 9.51 -2.65 -6.83
C ASP A 127 8.70 -1.35 -6.88
N ALA A 128 8.20 -0.88 -5.73
CA ALA A 128 7.44 0.36 -5.61
C ALA A 128 8.26 1.51 -5.01
N TYR A 129 9.58 1.36 -4.94
CA TYR A 129 10.44 2.41 -4.41
C TYR A 129 10.32 3.70 -5.23
N GLY A 130 10.08 4.81 -4.53
CA GLY A 130 9.92 6.13 -5.16
C GLY A 130 8.51 6.42 -5.69
N LEU A 131 7.61 5.43 -5.75
CA LEU A 131 6.20 5.69 -6.06
C LEU A 131 5.52 6.37 -4.88
N LYS A 132 4.73 7.40 -5.20
CA LYS A 132 3.91 8.15 -4.24
C LYS A 132 2.44 8.00 -4.58
N ASP A 133 1.60 8.40 -3.65
CA ASP A 133 0.18 8.57 -3.91
C ASP A 133 0.01 9.57 -5.06
N LEU A 134 -0.89 9.25 -5.98
CA LEU A 134 -1.19 10.06 -7.15
C LEU A 134 -2.63 10.56 -7.06
N ASP A 135 -2.79 11.87 -7.02
CA ASP A 135 -4.11 12.49 -7.12
C ASP A 135 -4.61 12.43 -8.57
N PHE A 136 -5.87 12.10 -8.76
CA PHE A 136 -6.52 12.15 -10.07
C PHE A 136 -7.88 12.84 -9.96
N VAL A 137 -8.22 13.57 -11.00
CA VAL A 137 -9.56 14.16 -11.16
C VAL A 137 -10.37 13.19 -12.01
N SER A 138 -11.56 12.78 -11.54
CA SER A 138 -12.43 11.92 -12.34
C SER A 138 -12.91 12.70 -13.56
N ALA A 139 -12.95 12.03 -14.72
CA ALA A 139 -13.37 12.68 -15.98
C ALA A 139 -14.79 13.30 -15.94
N GLN A 140 -15.55 13.04 -14.89
CA GLN A 140 -16.87 13.66 -14.67
C GLN A 140 -16.78 15.13 -14.21
N GLU A 141 -15.67 15.53 -13.57
CA GLU A 141 -15.48 16.93 -13.15
C GLU A 141 -14.93 17.82 -14.28
N VAL A 142 -14.39 17.21 -15.34
CA VAL A 142 -13.85 17.97 -16.49
C VAL A 142 -14.92 18.43 -17.48
N GLN A 143 -16.18 17.95 -17.35
CA GLN A 143 -17.25 18.31 -18.30
C GLN A 143 -18.04 19.58 -17.93
N GLU A 144 -17.84 20.16 -16.75
CA GLU A 144 -18.57 21.38 -16.36
C GLU A 144 -17.80 22.70 -16.61
N GLU A 145 -16.52 22.65 -17.00
CA GLU A 145 -15.74 23.90 -17.21
C GLU A 145 -15.58 24.35 -18.67
N VAL A 146 -16.25 23.73 -19.63
CA VAL A 146 -16.07 24.10 -21.08
C VAL A 146 -17.36 24.56 -21.73
N ILE A 147 -18.25 25.22 -21.04
CA ILE A 147 -19.37 25.91 -21.70
C ILE A 147 -19.57 27.29 -21.06
N GLU A 148 -18.58 28.16 -21.19
CA GLU A 148 -18.78 29.61 -21.18
C GLU A 148 -17.65 30.29 -21.97
N GLU A 149 -17.73 30.16 -23.31
CA GLU A 149 -17.16 31.19 -24.16
C GLU A 149 -17.85 31.20 -25.54
N GLU A 150 -18.30 32.39 -25.85
CA GLU A 150 -18.63 32.95 -27.13
C GLU A 150 -20.07 32.81 -27.67
N ASN A 151 -20.92 33.66 -27.15
CA ASN A 151 -21.85 34.37 -28.01
C ASN A 151 -21.43 35.86 -28.08
N VAL A 152 -20.44 36.17 -28.87
CA VAL A 152 -20.21 37.53 -29.35
C VAL A 152 -20.83 37.62 -30.74
N LEU A 153 -22.05 38.15 -30.80
CA LEU A 153 -22.68 38.59 -32.00
C LEU A 153 -21.88 39.76 -32.61
N ILE A 154 -21.16 39.48 -33.65
CA ILE A 154 -20.68 40.56 -34.56
C ILE A 154 -21.78 40.74 -35.63
N LEU A 155 -22.64 41.71 -35.39
CA LEU A 155 -23.46 42.31 -36.42
C LEU A 155 -22.55 43.20 -37.28
N ASN A 156 -22.23 42.79 -38.49
CA ASN A 156 -21.85 43.70 -39.55
C ASN A 156 -22.60 43.36 -40.83
N SER A 157 -23.37 44.34 -41.16
CA SER A 157 -24.18 44.51 -42.37
C SER A 157 -23.33 44.49 -43.66
N ASP A 158 -24.06 44.09 -44.73
CA ASP A 158 -23.77 44.36 -46.13
C ASP A 158 -23.01 43.29 -46.93
N ALA A 159 -23.79 42.41 -47.57
CA ALA A 159 -23.74 42.13 -49.01
C ALA A 159 -24.60 40.88 -49.40
N PRO A 160 -25.00 40.70 -50.64
CA PRO A 160 -26.23 40.07 -51.02
C PRO A 160 -26.15 38.54 -51.28
N PRO A 161 -27.28 37.84 -51.52
CA PRO A 161 -27.40 36.39 -51.43
C PRO A 161 -26.89 35.69 -52.69
N VAL A 162 -26.10 34.64 -52.49
CA VAL A 162 -25.82 33.67 -53.54
C VAL A 162 -26.37 32.30 -53.11
N VAL A 163 -27.21 31.77 -54.00
CA VAL A 163 -27.96 30.54 -53.92
C VAL A 163 -27.06 29.33 -54.24
N ALA A 164 -27.43 28.17 -53.68
CA ALA A 164 -27.06 26.79 -54.01
C ALA A 164 -25.90 26.23 -53.19
N ASP A 165 -25.92 25.05 -52.64
CA ASP A 165 -26.51 23.75 -52.99
C ASP A 165 -26.41 22.81 -51.80
N GLU A 166 -27.41 22.01 -51.61
CA GLU A 166 -27.46 20.95 -50.57
C GLU A 166 -26.47 19.83 -50.86
N LYS A 167 -25.59 19.57 -49.92
CA LYS A 167 -25.08 18.19 -49.73
C LYS A 167 -25.04 17.82 -48.26
N LYS A 168 -26.09 17.10 -47.86
CA LYS A 168 -26.16 16.38 -46.61
C LYS A 168 -24.96 15.41 -46.50
N LYS A 169 -24.09 15.62 -45.52
CA LYS A 169 -23.18 14.58 -45.02
C LYS A 169 -23.67 14.16 -43.66
N THR A 170 -24.36 13.03 -43.67
CA THR A 170 -24.72 12.28 -42.47
C THR A 170 -23.48 11.77 -41.79
N ILE A 171 -23.09 12.34 -40.67
CA ILE A 171 -22.08 11.77 -39.79
C ILE A 171 -22.79 10.92 -38.76
N GLY A 172 -22.62 9.60 -38.91
CA GLY A 172 -23.20 8.60 -38.02
C GLY A 172 -22.67 8.72 -36.59
N ILE A 173 -23.57 8.98 -35.68
CA ILE A 173 -23.34 8.91 -34.24
C ILE A 173 -23.25 7.43 -33.88
N LYS A 174 -22.08 6.92 -33.63
CA LYS A 174 -21.90 5.62 -32.99
C LYS A 174 -22.35 5.69 -31.55
N LYS A 175 -23.48 5.07 -31.28
CA LYS A 175 -24.05 4.83 -29.97
C LYS A 175 -23.07 4.04 -29.11
N ILE A 176 -22.42 4.70 -28.16
CA ILE A 176 -21.69 4.00 -27.11
C ILE A 176 -22.73 3.52 -26.10
N MET A 177 -22.94 2.22 -26.08
CA MET A 177 -23.83 1.58 -25.11
C MET A 177 -23.24 1.74 -23.71
N SER A 178 -24.01 2.37 -22.83
CA SER A 178 -23.78 2.38 -21.40
C SER A 178 -23.85 0.96 -20.84
N ILE A 179 -22.76 0.51 -20.24
CA ILE A 179 -22.79 -0.66 -19.37
C ILE A 179 -23.22 -0.16 -17.98
N THR A 180 -24.54 -0.07 -17.81
CA THR A 180 -25.15 0.10 -16.50
C THR A 180 -26.11 -1.05 -16.29
N GLY A 181 -25.86 -1.86 -15.27
CA GLY A 181 -26.88 -2.75 -14.71
C GLY A 181 -26.73 -4.22 -15.03
N ALA A 182 -26.07 -4.93 -14.14
CA ALA A 182 -26.48 -6.28 -13.73
C ALA A 182 -25.66 -6.73 -12.51
N ASN A 183 -26.15 -6.42 -11.30
CA ASN A 183 -25.96 -7.31 -10.15
C ASN A 183 -26.94 -6.91 -9.04
N GLN A 184 -28.20 -7.15 -9.29
CA GLN A 184 -29.19 -7.39 -8.23
C GLN A 184 -30.02 -8.58 -8.67
N LYS A 185 -29.78 -9.70 -8.04
CA LYS A 185 -30.70 -10.78 -7.65
C LYS A 185 -29.97 -12.12 -7.66
N LEU A 186 -29.71 -12.59 -6.49
CA LEU A 186 -29.83 -14.01 -6.12
C LEU A 186 -29.58 -14.13 -4.61
N ILE A 187 -30.62 -13.71 -3.85
CA ILE A 187 -30.90 -14.24 -2.53
C ILE A 187 -32.34 -14.74 -2.61
N SER A 188 -32.50 -16.02 -2.70
CA SER A 188 -33.67 -16.82 -2.28
C SER A 188 -33.54 -18.22 -2.88
N LEU A 189 -33.06 -19.13 -2.13
CA LEU A 189 -33.62 -20.47 -1.82
C LEU A 189 -32.60 -21.23 -0.97
#